data_45883696897044519cbad31afe1abf59
#
_entry.id   45883696897044519cbad31afe1abf59
#
_cell.length_a   1.000
_cell.length_b   1.000
_cell.length_c   1.000
_cell.angle_alpha   90.00
_cell.angle_beta   90.00
_cell.angle_gamma   90.00
#
_symmetry.space_group_name_H-M   'P 1'
#
loop_
_entity.id
_entity.type
_entity.pdbx_description
1 polymer ?
#
loop_
_entity_poly.entity_id
_entity_poly.type
_entity_poly.pdbx_seq_one_letter_code
_entity_poly.pdbx_strand_id
1 'polypeptide(L)' 'VVHGKKITKKARVEATVLNSLTPLSKADICKILPDVSPTTIEAVLGVMVKTGSVKRIGAGRTSRYIKV' A
#
# COMPACT_ATOMS: atom_id res chain seq x y z
N VAL A 1 -22.47 -15.21 -7.78
CA VAL A 1 -21.75 -14.56 -8.02
C VAL A 1 -21.63 -13.47 -7.31
N VAL A 2 -20.89 -13.10 -7.02
CA VAL A 2 -20.76 -12.22 -6.26
C VAL A 2 -20.34 -11.17 -6.73
N HIS A 3 -20.59 -10.81 -7.55
CA HIS A 3 -20.17 -9.95 -8.00
C HIS A 3 -20.60 -8.84 -7.43
N GLY A 4 -20.57 -8.11 -7.38
CA GLY A 4 -20.98 -6.97 -6.87
C GLY A 4 -20.06 -6.36 -5.93
N LYS A 5 -19.06 -7.03 -5.48
CA LYS A 5 -18.29 -6.50 -4.54
C LYS A 5 -17.27 -5.70 -5.18
N LYS A 6 -17.23 -4.42 -5.01
CA LYS A 6 -16.20 -3.60 -5.54
C LYS A 6 -14.95 -3.71 -4.75
N ILE A 7 -13.82 -3.73 -5.41
CA ILE A 7 -12.53 -3.65 -4.74
C ILE A 7 -12.28 -2.19 -4.43
N THR A 8 -12.16 -1.85 -3.17
CA THR A 8 -11.94 -0.46 -2.77
C THR A 8 -10.50 -0.05 -3.07
N LYS A 9 -10.25 1.26 -3.09
CA LYS A 9 -8.89 1.76 -3.27
C LYS A 9 -7.98 1.27 -2.15
N LYS A 10 -8.50 1.20 -0.94
CA LYS A 10 -7.75 0.66 0.19
C LYS A 10 -7.32 -0.78 -0.10
N ALA A 11 -8.23 -1.63 -0.56
CA ALA A 11 -7.92 -3.01 -0.86
C ALA A 11 -6.88 -3.14 -1.97
N ARG A 12 -6.93 -2.24 -2.95
CA ARG A 12 -5.95 -2.24 -4.04
C ARG A 12 -4.56 -1.90 -3.54
N VAL A 13 -4.44 -0.91 -2.66
CA VAL A 13 -3.15 -0.56 -2.08
C VAL A 13 -2.62 -1.71 -1.23
N GLU A 14 -3.47 -2.29 -0.40
CA GLU A 14 -3.10 -3.42 0.43
C GLU A 14 -2.59 -4.59 -0.42
N ALA A 15 -3.32 -4.94 -1.45
CA ALA A 15 -2.93 -6.05 -2.32
C ALA A 15 -1.61 -5.78 -3.01
N THR A 16 -1.40 -4.55 -3.47
CA THR A 16 -0.17 -4.18 -4.15
C THR A 16 1.05 -4.40 -3.24
N VAL A 17 0.95 -3.95 -2.00
CA VAL A 17 2.07 -4.09 -1.07
C VAL A 17 2.24 -5.53 -0.61
N LEU A 18 1.13 -6.19 -0.29
CA LEU A 18 1.19 -7.57 0.23
C LEU A 18 1.64 -8.57 -0.82
N ASN A 19 1.40 -8.28 -2.09
CA ASN A 19 1.83 -9.18 -3.17
C ASN A 19 3.23 -8.86 -3.68
N SER A 20 3.85 -7.81 -3.19
CA SER A 20 5.19 -7.46 -3.62
C SER A 20 6.21 -8.27 -2.83
N LEU A 21 7.19 -8.80 -3.52
CA LEU A 21 8.28 -9.52 -2.88
C LEU A 21 9.41 -8.58 -2.49
N THR A 22 9.34 -7.34 -2.90
CA THR A 22 10.36 -6.35 -2.59
C THR A 22 9.73 -5.15 -1.90
N PRO A 23 10.48 -4.42 -1.10
CA PRO A 23 9.95 -3.22 -0.47
C PRO A 23 9.52 -2.19 -1.52
N LEU A 24 8.39 -1.55 -1.28
CA LEU A 24 7.86 -0.52 -2.18
C LEU A 24 7.83 0.81 -1.45
N SER A 25 8.31 1.85 -2.13
CA SER A 25 8.18 3.20 -1.60
C SER A 25 6.78 3.73 -1.95
N LYS A 26 6.39 4.82 -1.32
CA LYS A 26 5.12 5.46 -1.66
C LYS A 26 5.10 5.85 -3.14
N ALA A 27 6.21 6.33 -3.66
CA ALA A 27 6.29 6.70 -5.07
C ALA A 27 6.09 5.49 -5.99
N ASP A 28 6.63 4.34 -5.61
CA ASP A 28 6.45 3.12 -6.39
C ASP A 28 4.98 2.72 -6.42
N ILE A 29 4.32 2.82 -5.29
CA ILE A 29 2.90 2.48 -5.20
C ILE A 29 2.07 3.46 -6.04
N CYS A 30 2.41 4.74 -6.01
CA CYS A 30 1.73 5.73 -6.82
C CYS A 30 1.85 5.43 -8.32
N LYS A 31 2.99 4.92 -8.74
CA LYS A 31 3.19 4.54 -10.14
C LYS A 31 2.37 3.33 -10.52
N ILE A 32 2.23 2.38 -9.62
CA ILE A 32 1.46 1.16 -9.86
C ILE A 32 -0.03 1.47 -9.87
N LEU A 33 -0.44 2.39 -8.99
CA LEU A 33 -1.85 2.76 -8.83
C LEU A 33 -2.05 4.25 -9.10
N PRO A 34 -1.93 4.68 -10.36
CA PRO A 34 -2.00 6.10 -10.66
C PRO A 34 -3.37 6.73 -10.41
N ASP A 35 -4.41 5.91 -10.31
CA ASP A 35 -5.75 6.40 -10.03
C ASP A 35 -6.04 6.53 -8.54
N VAL A 36 -5.10 6.17 -7.69
CA VAL A 36 -5.26 6.32 -6.24
C VAL A 36 -4.41 7.51 -5.81
N SER A 37 -5.00 8.43 -5.07
CA SER A 37 -4.28 9.63 -4.67
C SER A 37 -3.17 9.30 -3.66
N PRO A 38 -2.08 10.07 -3.66
CA PRO A 38 -1.00 9.85 -2.69
C PRO A 38 -1.49 9.93 -1.24
N THR A 39 -2.45 10.80 -0.97
CA THR A 39 -3.02 10.93 0.37
C THR A 39 -3.69 9.63 0.81
N THR A 40 -4.44 9.01 -0.09
CA THR A 40 -5.08 7.73 0.21
C THR A 40 -4.04 6.64 0.44
N ILE A 41 -3.00 6.62 -0.38
CA ILE A 41 -1.92 5.64 -0.23
C ILE A 41 -1.24 5.80 1.13
N GLU A 42 -0.94 7.03 1.53
CA GLU A 42 -0.31 7.28 2.83
C GLU A 42 -1.21 6.82 3.97
N ALA A 43 -2.49 7.11 3.88
CA ALA A 43 -3.43 6.71 4.93
C ALA A 43 -3.50 5.20 5.06
N VAL A 44 -3.56 4.49 3.94
CA VAL A 44 -3.64 3.03 3.95
C VAL A 44 -2.35 2.43 4.49
N LEU A 45 -1.21 2.95 4.05
CA LEU A 45 0.09 2.45 4.52
C LEU A 45 0.23 2.68 6.03
N GLY A 46 -0.22 3.82 6.53
CA GLY A 46 -0.20 4.10 7.95
C GLY A 46 -1.00 3.07 8.76
N VAL A 47 -2.18 2.73 8.26
CA VAL A 47 -3.02 1.73 8.91
C VAL A 47 -2.35 0.35 8.85
N MET A 48 -1.78 -0.01 7.71
CA MET A 48 -1.13 -1.31 7.54
C MET A 48 0.08 -1.47 8.48
N VAL A 49 0.84 -0.41 8.66
CA VAL A 49 1.96 -0.43 9.61
C VAL A 49 1.42 -0.57 11.04
N LYS A 50 0.37 0.19 11.35
CA LYS A 50 -0.20 0.16 12.68
C LYS A 50 -0.78 -1.20 13.03
N THR A 51 -1.40 -1.88 12.07
CA THR A 51 -1.99 -3.19 12.30
C THR A 51 -0.98 -4.33 12.18
N GLY A 52 0.24 -4.01 11.76
CA GLY A 52 1.28 -5.03 11.65
C GLY A 52 1.26 -5.80 10.34
N SER A 53 0.47 -5.37 9.36
CA SER A 53 0.42 -6.04 8.07
C SER A 53 1.68 -5.81 7.25
N VAL A 54 2.29 -4.65 7.39
CA VAL A 54 3.54 -4.32 6.71
C VAL A 54 4.52 -3.68 7.68
N LYS A 55 5.77 -3.67 7.28
CA LYS A 55 6.82 -3.09 8.07
C LYS A 55 7.41 -1.94 7.29
N ARG A 56 7.69 -0.84 7.96
CA ARG A 56 8.31 0.30 7.33
C ARG A 56 9.82 0.20 7.49
N ILE A 57 10.54 0.37 6.39
CA ILE A 57 11.98 0.32 6.38
C ILE A 57 12.50 1.68 5.94
N GLY A 58 13.53 2.16 6.59
CA GLY A 58 14.12 3.45 6.26
C GLY A 58 13.40 4.60 6.92
N ALA A 59 13.73 5.80 6.52
CA ALA A 59 13.15 7.00 7.11
C ALA A 59 13.01 8.08 6.05
N GLY A 60 12.09 9.00 6.28
CA GLY A 60 11.87 10.14 5.39
C GLY A 60 11.55 9.72 3.98
N ARG A 61 12.21 10.31 3.01
CA ARG A 61 11.91 10.03 1.63
C ARG A 61 12.29 8.65 1.18
N THR A 62 13.18 7.98 1.87
CA THR A 62 13.64 6.67 1.49
C THR A 62 12.85 5.56 2.14
N SER A 63 11.78 5.91 2.87
CA SER A 63 10.95 4.91 3.51
C SER A 63 10.34 3.97 2.49
N ARG A 64 10.37 2.71 2.79
CA ARG A 64 9.75 1.67 1.97
C ARG A 64 8.94 0.77 2.86
N TYR A 65 8.00 0.08 2.26
CA TYR A 65 7.07 -0.77 3.00
C TYR A 65 7.13 -2.17 2.42
N ILE A 66 7.18 -3.17 3.29
CA ILE A 66 7.21 -4.56 2.87
C ILE A 66 6.30 -5.37 3.78
N LYS A 67 5.70 -6.41 3.25
CA LYS A 67 4.84 -7.26 4.06
C LYS A 67 5.65 -7.93 5.17
N VAL A 68 4.99 -8.16 6.26
CA VAL A 68 5.60 -8.82 7.40
C VAL A 68 5.64 -10.32 7.19
#